data_f166ac576ce50ca3367333d7a8985f9f
#
_entry.id   f166ac576ce50ca3367333d7a8985f9f
#
_cell.length_a   1.000
_cell.length_b   1.000
_cell.length_c   1.000
_cell.angle_alpha   90.00
_cell.angle_beta   90.00
_cell.angle_gamma   90.00
#
_symmetry.space_group_name_H-M   'P 1'
#
loop_
_entity.id
_entity.type
_entity.pdbx_description
1 polymer ?
#
loop_
_entity_poly.entity_id
_entity_poly.type
_entity_poly.pdbx_seq_one_letter_code
_entity_poly.pdbx_strand_id
1 'polypeptide(L)'
;MKKRIIVIHTNDYPVSVETKELLTKKLQASGFVVSETFNSEAELIISIGGDGATLDTVHEFDFPKIPIVGINTGHLGFFQEIDTDKLDDFIFNFNNGSYSIQNLAAVKAEVSTCNGEKYYHAGINEIVIRGTQSYSSHLNISIGDSFIERFSGDGIIISSPAGSTAYNYSVGGSIVDPRLKLLQVTPIAPMNTTAYRSFTSSILLPINMTLGVTPEKLYDDETCVIFDVLRLVVVVQTSL
;
A
#
# COMPACT_ATOMS: atom_id res chain seq x y z
N MET A 1 3.52 18.62 31.99
CA MET A 1 2.86 18.59 30.67
C MET A 1 3.33 17.32 29.95
N LYS A 2 2.43 16.60 29.30
CA LYS A 2 2.82 15.45 28.44
C LYS A 2 3.70 15.97 27.30
N LYS A 3 4.81 15.29 27.01
CA LYS A 3 5.68 15.67 25.90
C LYS A 3 4.92 15.40 24.58
N ARG A 4 4.87 16.38 23.71
CA ARG A 4 4.31 16.23 22.35
C ARG A 4 5.40 15.70 21.43
N ILE A 5 5.28 14.45 21.01
CA ILE A 5 6.31 13.74 20.26
C ILE A 5 5.90 13.67 18.79
N ILE A 6 6.83 14.00 17.90
CA ILE A 6 6.71 13.82 16.46
C ILE A 6 7.85 12.90 15.99
N VAL A 7 7.51 11.91 15.21
CA VAL A 7 8.48 11.03 14.54
C VAL A 7 8.71 11.54 13.12
N ILE A 8 9.97 11.65 12.71
CA ILE A 8 10.32 12.00 11.33
C ILE A 8 11.06 10.82 10.69
N HIS A 9 10.54 10.39 9.55
CA HIS A 9 11.19 9.45 8.66
C HIS A 9 11.54 10.15 7.33
N THR A 10 12.68 9.85 6.74
CA THR A 10 13.15 10.49 5.50
C THR A 10 13.94 9.49 4.65
N ASN A 11 13.90 9.65 3.34
CA ASN A 11 14.85 9.00 2.45
C ASN A 11 16.23 9.71 2.49
N ASP A 12 17.24 9.09 1.87
CA ASP A 12 18.63 9.56 1.90
C ASP A 12 18.96 10.65 0.86
N TYR A 13 17.97 11.19 0.16
CA TYR A 13 18.23 12.26 -0.81
C TYR A 13 18.63 13.55 -0.10
N PRO A 14 19.66 14.28 -0.60
CA PRO A 14 20.19 15.49 0.06
C PRO A 14 19.10 16.51 0.40
N VAL A 15 18.17 16.79 -0.50
CA VAL A 15 17.07 17.74 -0.28
C VAL A 15 16.14 17.29 0.84
N SER A 16 15.90 15.99 1.00
CA SER A 16 15.06 15.44 2.07
C SER A 16 15.76 15.54 3.41
N VAL A 17 17.06 15.27 3.46
CA VAL A 17 17.89 15.40 4.66
C VAL A 17 17.96 16.87 5.12
N GLU A 18 18.20 17.81 4.22
CA GLU A 18 18.19 19.25 4.52
C GLU A 18 16.82 19.71 5.03
N THR A 19 15.74 19.25 4.42
CA THR A 19 14.37 19.53 4.85
C THR A 19 14.09 18.97 6.24
N LYS A 20 14.56 17.75 6.55
CA LYS A 20 14.45 17.14 7.88
C LYS A 20 15.14 18.00 8.94
N GLU A 21 16.37 18.45 8.68
CA GLU A 21 17.12 19.29 9.61
C GLU A 21 16.41 20.63 9.90
N LEU A 22 15.92 21.28 8.83
CA LEU A 22 15.17 22.53 8.96
C LEU A 22 13.88 22.32 9.76
N LEU A 23 13.09 21.31 9.40
CA LEU A 23 11.83 20.98 10.06
C LEU A 23 12.04 20.63 11.53
N THR A 24 13.07 19.83 11.84
CA THR A 24 13.41 19.45 13.21
C THR A 24 13.65 20.70 14.09
N LYS A 25 14.43 21.67 13.60
CA LYS A 25 14.69 22.92 14.33
C LYS A 25 13.38 23.71 14.57
N LYS A 26 12.52 23.82 13.56
CA LYS A 26 11.23 24.52 13.65
C LYS A 26 10.27 23.84 14.64
N LEU A 27 10.15 22.51 14.59
CA LEU A 27 9.31 21.74 15.52
C LEU A 27 9.80 21.86 16.95
N GLN A 28 11.11 21.76 17.21
CA GLN A 28 11.69 21.93 18.53
C GLN A 28 11.44 23.36 19.07
N ALA A 29 11.59 24.38 18.24
CA ALA A 29 11.26 25.77 18.61
C ALA A 29 9.77 25.94 18.95
N SER A 30 8.89 25.11 18.37
CA SER A 30 7.44 25.06 18.64
C SER A 30 7.07 24.17 19.83
N GLY A 31 8.04 23.61 20.55
CA GLY A 31 7.84 22.84 21.79
C GLY A 31 7.62 21.34 21.57
N PHE A 32 7.85 20.81 20.37
CA PHE A 32 7.79 19.37 20.11
C PHE A 32 9.11 18.67 20.45
N VAL A 33 9.00 17.40 20.84
CA VAL A 33 10.14 16.47 20.90
C VAL A 33 10.16 15.71 19.60
N VAL A 34 11.26 15.78 18.86
CA VAL A 34 11.43 15.09 17.59
C VAL A 34 12.23 13.80 17.81
N SER A 35 11.76 12.70 17.22
CA SER A 35 12.41 11.39 17.21
C SER A 35 12.59 10.93 15.77
N GLU A 36 13.68 10.22 15.49
CA GLU A 36 13.93 9.53 14.21
C GLU A 36 13.61 8.02 14.31
N THR A 37 13.30 7.54 15.48
CA THR A 37 12.87 6.17 15.71
C THR A 37 11.40 6.12 16.07
N PHE A 38 10.74 5.03 15.68
CA PHE A 38 9.32 4.83 15.98
C PHE A 38 9.04 4.99 17.48
N ASN A 39 7.98 5.71 17.78
CA ASN A 39 7.48 5.90 19.13
C ASN A 39 5.96 5.84 19.15
N SER A 40 5.40 4.84 19.81
CA SER A 40 3.96 4.61 19.89
C SER A 40 3.16 5.71 20.60
N GLU A 41 3.84 6.61 21.33
CA GLU A 41 3.21 7.78 21.97
C GLU A 41 3.28 9.05 21.10
N ALA A 42 3.82 8.96 19.88
CA ALA A 42 3.88 10.10 18.97
C ALA A 42 2.46 10.56 18.57
N GLU A 43 2.31 11.87 18.41
CA GLU A 43 1.06 12.48 17.94
C GLU A 43 0.97 12.46 16.42
N LEU A 44 2.13 12.42 15.74
CA LEU A 44 2.25 12.49 14.29
C LEU A 44 3.53 11.80 13.82
N ILE A 45 3.47 11.18 12.66
CA ILE A 45 4.64 10.76 11.89
C ILE A 45 4.73 11.67 10.66
N ILE A 46 5.92 12.19 10.39
CA ILE A 46 6.19 13.00 9.19
C ILE A 46 7.11 12.17 8.28
N SER A 47 6.65 11.94 7.06
CA SER A 47 7.43 11.30 6.01
C SER A 47 7.95 12.36 5.04
N ILE A 48 9.26 12.45 4.86
CA ILE A 48 9.89 13.44 3.98
C ILE A 48 10.45 12.74 2.75
N GLY A 49 9.92 13.11 1.58
CA GLY A 49 10.30 12.49 0.31
C GLY A 49 9.23 12.59 -0.75
N GLY A 50 9.09 11.56 -1.57
CA GLY A 50 7.98 11.32 -2.48
C GLY A 50 7.06 10.22 -1.95
N ASP A 51 6.11 9.75 -2.76
CA ASP A 51 5.17 8.68 -2.39
C ASP A 51 5.88 7.41 -1.89
N GLY A 52 7.01 7.05 -2.50
CA GLY A 52 7.84 5.93 -2.04
C GLY A 52 8.28 6.08 -0.57
N ALA A 53 8.72 7.27 -0.17
CA ALA A 53 9.13 7.51 1.23
C ALA A 53 7.97 7.32 2.22
N THR A 54 6.73 7.68 1.81
CA THR A 54 5.55 7.44 2.65
C THR A 54 5.23 5.95 2.74
N LEU A 55 5.32 5.21 1.64
CA LEU A 55 5.13 3.77 1.65
C LEU A 55 6.20 3.07 2.51
N ASP A 56 7.47 3.47 2.37
CA ASP A 56 8.57 2.96 3.20
C ASP A 56 8.32 3.24 4.69
N THR A 57 7.88 4.47 5.03
CA THR A 57 7.51 4.85 6.40
C THR A 57 6.43 3.94 6.99
N VAL A 58 5.39 3.64 6.21
CA VAL A 58 4.29 2.77 6.66
C VAL A 58 4.76 1.34 6.87
N HIS A 59 5.59 0.81 5.97
CA HIS A 59 6.12 -0.55 6.08
C HIS A 59 7.15 -0.68 7.21
N GLU A 60 8.06 0.26 7.34
CA GLU A 60 9.08 0.23 8.40
C GLU A 60 8.46 0.30 9.79
N PHE A 61 7.37 1.05 9.95
CA PHE A 61 6.67 1.19 11.22
C PHE A 61 5.47 0.24 11.38
N ASP A 62 5.40 -0.79 10.55
CA ASP A 62 4.39 -1.87 10.59
C ASP A 62 2.95 -1.34 10.65
N PHE A 63 2.58 -0.51 9.67
CA PHE A 63 1.23 0.05 9.53
C PHE A 63 0.75 0.76 10.82
N PRO A 64 1.42 1.82 11.25
CA PRO A 64 1.14 2.47 12.52
C PRO A 64 -0.27 3.09 12.53
N LYS A 65 -0.90 3.12 13.70
CA LYS A 65 -2.19 3.81 13.91
C LYS A 65 -2.05 5.30 14.17
N ILE A 66 -0.83 5.82 14.12
CA ILE A 66 -0.52 7.24 14.28
C ILE A 66 -0.73 7.93 12.93
N PRO A 67 -1.35 9.12 12.89
CA PRO A 67 -1.46 9.88 11.64
C PRO A 67 -0.11 10.10 10.98
N ILE A 68 -0.09 10.04 9.65
CA ILE A 68 1.11 10.28 8.84
C ILE A 68 0.82 11.47 7.93
N VAL A 69 1.78 12.38 7.79
CA VAL A 69 1.76 13.45 6.79
C VAL A 69 3.02 13.40 5.94
N GLY A 70 2.86 13.59 4.64
CA GLY A 70 3.96 13.64 3.68
C GLY A 70 4.43 15.07 3.43
N ILE A 71 5.75 15.28 3.45
CA ILE A 71 6.40 16.52 3.01
C ILE A 71 7.09 16.25 1.68
N ASN A 72 6.70 17.01 0.66
CA ASN A 72 7.17 16.83 -0.69
C ASN A 72 8.57 17.43 -0.88
N THR A 73 9.53 16.59 -1.22
CA THR A 73 10.88 16.99 -1.64
C THR A 73 11.22 16.53 -3.04
N GLY A 74 10.24 16.03 -3.78
CA GLY A 74 10.40 15.48 -5.13
C GLY A 74 9.35 15.99 -6.10
N HIS A 75 8.89 15.09 -6.96
CA HIS A 75 7.80 15.36 -7.88
C HIS A 75 6.44 15.27 -7.19
N LEU A 76 5.40 15.76 -7.86
CA LEU A 76 4.02 15.67 -7.41
C LEU A 76 3.66 14.21 -7.07
N GLY A 77 3.15 13.97 -5.86
CA GLY A 77 2.70 12.68 -5.37
C GLY A 77 1.28 12.74 -4.81
N PHE A 78 0.76 11.58 -4.40
CA PHE A 78 -0.60 11.46 -3.83
C PHE A 78 -0.60 11.52 -2.29
N PHE A 79 0.53 11.25 -1.65
CA PHE A 79 0.66 11.20 -0.19
C PHE A 79 1.40 12.40 0.39
N GLN A 80 1.98 13.26 -0.45
CA GLN A 80 2.69 14.46 -0.03
C GLN A 80 1.78 15.67 -0.08
N GLU A 81 1.34 16.13 1.07
CA GLU A 81 0.39 17.24 1.17
C GLU A 81 1.07 18.58 1.42
N ILE A 82 2.32 18.58 1.90
CA ILE A 82 3.01 19.78 2.35
C ILE A 82 4.26 20.01 1.49
N ASP A 83 4.33 21.16 0.85
CA ASP A 83 5.54 21.62 0.15
C ASP A 83 6.57 22.19 1.14
N THR A 84 7.85 22.15 0.78
CA THR A 84 8.95 22.59 1.66
C THR A 84 8.91 24.07 2.01
N ASP A 85 8.25 24.90 1.23
CA ASP A 85 8.05 26.35 1.50
C ASP A 85 6.90 26.62 2.48
N LYS A 86 6.10 25.61 2.84
CA LYS A 86 4.91 25.72 3.72
C LYS A 86 5.07 25.10 5.10
N LEU A 87 6.31 24.84 5.52
CA LEU A 87 6.57 24.18 6.82
C LEU A 87 6.07 25.00 8.02
N ASP A 88 6.16 26.32 7.98
CA ASP A 88 5.68 27.19 9.05
C ASP A 88 4.15 27.18 9.16
N ASP A 89 3.46 27.23 8.04
CA ASP A 89 2.00 27.13 7.97
C ASP A 89 1.51 25.77 8.46
N PHE A 90 2.21 24.70 8.07
CA PHE A 90 1.93 23.35 8.56
C PHE A 90 2.05 23.26 10.08
N ILE A 91 3.16 23.72 10.67
CA ILE A 91 3.38 23.69 12.13
C ILE A 91 2.32 24.52 12.84
N PHE A 92 1.99 25.71 12.33
CA PHE A 92 0.94 26.56 12.86
C PHE A 92 -0.42 25.86 12.85
N ASN A 93 -0.81 25.29 11.72
CA ASN A 93 -2.09 24.60 11.57
C ASN A 93 -2.16 23.35 12.45
N PHE A 94 -1.08 22.58 12.54
CA PHE A 94 -1.02 21.39 13.40
C PHE A 94 -1.15 21.76 14.89
N ASN A 95 -0.48 22.82 15.31
CA ASN A 95 -0.59 23.33 16.70
C ASN A 95 -2.02 23.79 17.06
N ASN A 96 -2.72 24.37 16.11
CA ASN A 96 -4.08 24.89 16.32
C ASN A 96 -5.18 23.85 16.06
N GLY A 97 -4.82 22.59 15.70
CA GLY A 97 -5.80 21.55 15.35
C GLY A 97 -6.55 21.83 14.05
N SER A 98 -6.00 22.69 13.17
CA SER A 98 -6.60 23.06 11.88
C SER A 98 -6.21 22.06 10.80
N TYR A 99 -6.59 20.80 10.96
CA TYR A 99 -6.35 19.71 10.02
C TYR A 99 -7.49 18.68 10.08
N SER A 100 -7.57 17.84 9.09
CA SER A 100 -8.45 16.68 9.08
C SER A 100 -7.62 15.41 8.90
N ILE A 101 -8.12 14.27 9.39
CA ILE A 101 -7.48 12.95 9.22
C ILE A 101 -8.33 12.14 8.24
N GLN A 102 -7.73 11.69 7.17
CA GLN A 102 -8.32 10.75 6.24
C GLN A 102 -7.86 9.33 6.59
N ASN A 103 -8.80 8.41 6.76
CA ASN A 103 -8.49 7.01 6.93
C ASN A 103 -8.33 6.34 5.56
N LEU A 104 -7.20 5.72 5.32
CA LEU A 104 -6.94 4.92 4.13
C LEU A 104 -7.11 3.43 4.46
N ALA A 105 -7.74 2.69 3.53
CA ALA A 105 -7.82 1.24 3.63
C ALA A 105 -6.52 0.62 3.08
N ALA A 106 -5.97 -0.35 3.80
CA ALA A 106 -4.88 -1.18 3.30
C ALA A 106 -5.43 -2.53 2.79
N VAL A 107 -4.82 -3.06 1.73
CA VAL A 107 -5.04 -4.44 1.31
C VAL A 107 -4.24 -5.36 2.22
N LYS A 108 -4.87 -6.42 2.72
CA LYS A 108 -4.18 -7.47 3.50
C LYS A 108 -4.31 -8.82 2.82
N ALA A 109 -3.24 -9.60 2.86
CA ALA A 109 -3.22 -10.97 2.38
C ALA A 109 -2.76 -11.91 3.49
N GLU A 110 -3.48 -13.01 3.65
CA GLU A 110 -3.00 -14.21 4.30
C GLU A 110 -2.53 -15.18 3.20
N VAL A 111 -1.31 -15.60 3.31
CA VAL A 111 -0.66 -16.49 2.35
C VAL A 111 -0.39 -17.81 3.05
N SER A 112 -1.03 -18.89 2.57
CA SER A 112 -0.81 -20.25 3.09
C SER A 112 0.03 -21.06 2.12
N THR A 113 1.08 -21.69 2.61
CA THR A 113 1.97 -22.56 1.82
C THR A 113 1.49 -24.01 1.88
N CYS A 114 2.02 -24.85 0.99
CA CYS A 114 1.67 -26.28 0.96
C CYS A 114 2.11 -27.06 2.21
N ASN A 115 3.13 -26.58 2.93
CA ASN A 115 3.58 -27.15 4.19
C ASN A 115 2.79 -26.64 5.41
N GLY A 116 1.78 -25.79 5.19
CA GLY A 116 0.88 -25.28 6.23
C GLY A 116 1.39 -24.01 6.93
N GLU A 117 2.50 -23.43 6.50
CA GLU A 117 2.94 -22.14 7.02
C GLU A 117 2.04 -21.01 6.54
N LYS A 118 1.90 -19.97 7.37
CA LYS A 118 1.11 -18.79 7.06
C LYS A 118 1.94 -17.53 7.17
N TYR A 119 1.80 -16.68 6.17
CA TYR A 119 2.44 -15.38 6.10
C TYR A 119 1.36 -14.31 5.93
N TYR A 120 1.61 -13.12 6.47
CA TYR A 120 0.69 -12.00 6.40
C TYR A 120 1.40 -10.82 5.75
N HIS A 121 0.75 -10.25 4.75
CA HIS A 121 1.24 -9.08 4.04
C HIS A 121 0.17 -8.01 4.02
N ALA A 122 0.60 -6.76 3.95
CA ALA A 122 -0.29 -5.63 3.77
C ALA A 122 0.33 -4.63 2.79
N GLY A 123 -0.51 -3.91 2.06
CA GLY A 123 -0.10 -2.84 1.16
C GLY A 123 -1.08 -1.69 1.20
N ILE A 124 -0.59 -0.45 1.19
CA ILE A 124 -1.46 0.72 1.03
C ILE A 124 -1.95 0.82 -0.40
N ASN A 125 -1.09 0.58 -1.37
CA ASN A 125 -1.46 0.63 -2.78
C ASN A 125 -2.10 -0.68 -3.22
N GLU A 126 -1.31 -1.74 -3.34
CA GLU A 126 -1.77 -3.01 -3.88
C GLU A 126 -0.93 -4.19 -3.41
N ILE A 127 -1.47 -5.37 -3.62
CA ILE A 127 -0.77 -6.64 -3.62
C ILE A 127 -0.84 -7.22 -5.03
N VAL A 128 0.29 -7.67 -5.58
CA VAL A 128 0.38 -8.21 -6.92
C VAL A 128 0.66 -9.71 -6.87
N ILE A 129 -0.10 -10.48 -7.62
CA ILE A 129 0.12 -11.92 -7.80
C ILE A 129 0.44 -12.14 -9.27
N ARG A 130 1.65 -12.64 -9.56
CA ARG A 130 2.11 -12.87 -10.93
C ARG A 130 3.05 -14.07 -11.01
N GLY A 131 3.23 -14.60 -12.21
CA GLY A 131 4.21 -15.63 -12.49
C GLY A 131 5.65 -15.13 -12.36
N THR A 132 6.57 -16.04 -12.04
CA THR A 132 8.01 -15.79 -12.11
C THR A 132 8.52 -15.98 -13.54
N GLN A 133 9.67 -15.37 -13.85
CA GLN A 133 10.47 -15.66 -15.05
C GLN A 133 9.70 -15.68 -16.39
N SER A 134 8.75 -14.78 -16.58
CA SER A 134 8.00 -14.66 -17.83
C SER A 134 7.05 -15.83 -18.15
N TYR A 135 6.68 -16.64 -17.17
CA TYR A 135 5.62 -17.63 -17.32
C TYR A 135 4.24 -17.03 -17.07
N SER A 136 3.27 -17.49 -17.85
CA SER A 136 1.86 -17.15 -17.62
C SER A 136 1.36 -17.75 -16.31
N SER A 137 0.65 -16.97 -15.53
CA SER A 137 -0.02 -17.43 -14.32
C SER A 137 -1.36 -18.08 -14.67
N HIS A 138 -1.64 -19.24 -14.09
CA HIS A 138 -2.94 -19.88 -14.11
C HIS A 138 -3.50 -19.92 -12.70
N LEU A 139 -4.53 -19.10 -12.45
CA LEU A 139 -5.04 -18.84 -11.10
C LEU A 139 -6.53 -19.19 -11.01
N ASN A 140 -6.92 -19.96 -10.02
CA ASN A 140 -8.31 -20.12 -9.65
C ASN A 140 -8.72 -18.97 -8.74
N ILE A 141 -9.76 -18.23 -9.11
CA ILE A 141 -10.25 -17.06 -8.41
C ILE A 141 -11.61 -17.39 -7.79
N SER A 142 -11.75 -17.08 -6.50
CA SER A 142 -12.98 -17.19 -5.74
C SER A 142 -13.31 -15.91 -4.99
N ILE A 143 -14.59 -15.66 -4.73
CA ILE A 143 -15.08 -14.57 -3.90
C ILE A 143 -15.93 -15.19 -2.80
N GLY A 144 -15.49 -15.04 -1.55
CA GLY A 144 -16.01 -15.87 -0.46
C GLY A 144 -15.82 -17.35 -0.80
N ASP A 145 -16.88 -18.14 -0.62
CA ASP A 145 -16.86 -19.58 -0.92
C ASP A 145 -17.21 -19.91 -2.37
N SER A 146 -17.43 -18.90 -3.22
CA SER A 146 -17.88 -19.11 -4.61
C SER A 146 -16.72 -19.03 -5.58
N PHE A 147 -16.47 -20.12 -6.31
CA PHE A 147 -15.56 -20.11 -7.45
C PHE A 147 -16.10 -19.19 -8.53
N ILE A 148 -15.27 -18.29 -9.03
CA ILE A 148 -15.65 -17.30 -10.06
C ILE A 148 -15.11 -17.73 -11.41
N GLU A 149 -13.80 -17.86 -11.53
CA GLU A 149 -13.20 -18.28 -12.80
C GLU A 149 -11.77 -18.79 -12.64
N ARG A 150 -11.29 -19.39 -13.71
CA ARG A 150 -9.90 -19.76 -13.95
C ARG A 150 -9.26 -18.69 -14.80
N PHE A 151 -8.47 -17.84 -14.17
CA PHE A 151 -7.72 -16.79 -14.83
C PHE A 151 -6.45 -17.33 -15.48
N SER A 152 -6.10 -16.81 -16.64
CA SER A 152 -4.81 -17.03 -17.31
C SER A 152 -4.29 -15.70 -17.84
N GLY A 153 -3.04 -15.39 -17.55
CA GLY A 153 -2.39 -14.12 -17.92
C GLY A 153 -1.06 -13.97 -17.19
N ASP A 154 -0.50 -12.77 -17.19
CA ASP A 154 0.74 -12.52 -16.44
C ASP A 154 0.51 -12.44 -14.93
N GLY A 155 -0.71 -12.11 -14.49
CA GLY A 155 -1.08 -12.01 -13.09
C GLY A 155 -2.30 -11.16 -12.82
N ILE A 156 -2.51 -10.84 -11.55
CA ILE A 156 -3.57 -9.94 -11.08
C ILE A 156 -3.02 -8.94 -10.06
N ILE A 157 -3.59 -7.76 -10.03
CA ILE A 157 -3.37 -6.74 -9.01
C ILE A 157 -4.60 -6.67 -8.12
N ILE A 158 -4.38 -6.68 -6.82
CA ILE A 158 -5.42 -6.45 -5.82
C ILE A 158 -5.11 -5.09 -5.19
N SER A 159 -5.88 -4.08 -5.59
CA SER A 159 -5.63 -2.68 -5.24
C SER A 159 -6.62 -2.15 -4.21
N SER A 160 -6.12 -1.33 -3.30
CA SER A 160 -6.94 -0.45 -2.47
C SER A 160 -7.45 0.73 -3.32
N PRO A 161 -8.43 1.52 -2.83
CA PRO A 161 -8.80 2.77 -3.48
C PRO A 161 -7.64 3.77 -3.58
N ALA A 162 -6.77 3.87 -2.56
CA ALA A 162 -5.59 4.74 -2.59
C ALA A 162 -4.59 4.29 -3.65
N GLY A 163 -4.40 2.98 -3.84
CA GLY A 163 -3.53 2.41 -4.85
C GLY A 163 -4.09 2.43 -6.26
N SER A 164 -5.34 2.86 -6.45
CA SER A 164 -5.99 2.83 -7.76
C SER A 164 -5.26 3.65 -8.83
N THR A 165 -4.50 4.66 -8.43
CA THR A 165 -3.68 5.53 -9.31
C THR A 165 -2.22 5.05 -9.47
N ALA A 166 -1.82 3.98 -8.76
CA ALA A 166 -0.48 3.40 -8.81
C ALA A 166 -0.37 2.34 -9.94
N TYR A 167 0.23 1.19 -9.69
CA TYR A 167 0.42 0.14 -10.70
C TYR A 167 -0.91 -0.33 -11.30
N ASN A 168 -1.97 -0.37 -10.49
CA ASN A 168 -3.33 -0.65 -10.94
C ASN A 168 -3.73 0.19 -12.17
N TYR A 169 -3.46 1.50 -12.15
CA TYR A 169 -3.79 2.39 -13.25
C TYR A 169 -3.03 2.07 -14.54
N SER A 170 -1.75 1.72 -14.41
CA SER A 170 -0.87 1.44 -15.57
C SER A 170 -1.29 0.19 -16.36
N VAL A 171 -2.06 -0.71 -15.76
CA VAL A 171 -2.59 -1.92 -16.40
C VAL A 171 -4.08 -1.83 -16.75
N GLY A 172 -4.65 -0.62 -16.70
CA GLY A 172 -6.03 -0.36 -17.12
C GLY A 172 -7.07 -0.49 -16.00
N GLY A 173 -6.64 -0.51 -14.74
CA GLY A 173 -7.55 -0.41 -13.59
C GLY A 173 -8.20 0.96 -13.50
N SER A 174 -9.38 1.01 -12.88
CA SER A 174 -10.14 2.25 -12.71
C SER A 174 -9.54 3.12 -11.60
N ILE A 175 -9.58 4.44 -11.76
CA ILE A 175 -9.33 5.38 -10.67
C ILE A 175 -10.50 5.33 -9.71
N VAL A 176 -10.21 5.22 -8.42
CA VAL A 176 -11.20 5.10 -7.35
C VAL A 176 -10.93 6.18 -6.31
N ASP A 177 -11.98 6.86 -5.88
CA ASP A 177 -11.89 7.82 -4.77
C ASP A 177 -11.46 7.09 -3.49
N PRO A 178 -10.39 7.54 -2.80
CA PRO A 178 -9.84 6.85 -1.64
C PRO A 178 -10.79 6.78 -0.43
N ARG A 179 -11.89 7.52 -0.45
CA ARG A 179 -12.95 7.46 0.58
C ARG A 179 -13.90 6.26 0.40
N LEU A 180 -13.89 5.61 -0.76
CA LEU A 180 -14.72 4.44 -1.01
C LEU A 180 -14.14 3.21 -0.31
N LYS A 181 -15.03 2.35 0.15
CA LYS A 181 -14.67 1.09 0.86
C LYS A 181 -14.84 -0.09 -0.08
N LEU A 182 -13.86 -0.34 -0.91
CA LEU A 182 -13.85 -1.44 -1.86
C LEU A 182 -12.44 -2.00 -2.07
N LEU A 183 -12.39 -3.13 -2.74
CA LEU A 183 -11.21 -3.78 -3.25
C LEU A 183 -11.33 -3.83 -4.78
N GLN A 184 -10.28 -3.52 -5.50
CA GLN A 184 -10.24 -3.65 -6.96
C GLN A 184 -9.30 -4.78 -7.37
N VAL A 185 -9.79 -5.68 -8.22
CA VAL A 185 -9.00 -6.78 -8.78
C VAL A 185 -8.82 -6.51 -10.27
N THR A 186 -7.59 -6.26 -10.69
CA THR A 186 -7.26 -5.86 -12.08
C THR A 186 -6.36 -6.91 -12.71
N PRO A 187 -6.71 -7.43 -13.91
CA PRO A 187 -5.90 -8.42 -14.59
C PRO A 187 -4.66 -7.78 -15.24
N ILE A 188 -3.54 -8.52 -15.24
CA ILE A 188 -2.32 -8.16 -15.96
C ILE A 188 -2.22 -9.07 -17.18
N ALA A 189 -2.24 -8.47 -18.38
CA ALA A 189 -2.15 -9.18 -19.67
C ALA A 189 -3.02 -10.46 -19.73
N PRO A 190 -4.35 -10.37 -19.54
CA PRO A 190 -5.24 -11.53 -19.53
C PRO A 190 -5.23 -12.23 -20.89
N MET A 191 -5.19 -13.57 -20.87
CA MET A 191 -5.22 -14.39 -22.06
C MET A 191 -6.67 -14.72 -22.46
N ASN A 192 -7.06 -14.35 -23.68
CA ASN A 192 -8.33 -14.70 -24.27
C ASN A 192 -8.13 -15.41 -25.62
N THR A 193 -8.23 -16.72 -25.59
CA THR A 193 -8.08 -17.62 -26.73
C THR A 193 -9.24 -18.61 -26.74
N THR A 194 -9.24 -19.57 -27.67
CA THR A 194 -10.20 -20.66 -27.65
C THR A 194 -10.09 -21.56 -26.42
N ALA A 195 -8.90 -21.63 -25.81
CA ALA A 195 -8.61 -22.46 -24.64
C ALA A 195 -8.75 -21.72 -23.31
N TYR A 196 -8.58 -20.40 -23.31
CA TYR A 196 -8.56 -19.58 -22.09
C TYR A 196 -9.54 -18.42 -22.24
N ARG A 197 -10.34 -18.19 -21.20
CA ARG A 197 -11.21 -17.02 -21.10
C ARG A 197 -10.99 -16.43 -19.73
N SER A 198 -10.41 -15.23 -19.69
CA SER A 198 -10.11 -14.50 -18.45
C SER A 198 -10.85 -13.17 -18.47
N PHE A 199 -11.21 -12.67 -17.28
CA PHE A 199 -11.77 -11.31 -17.19
C PHE A 199 -10.73 -10.30 -17.69
N THR A 200 -11.20 -9.31 -18.42
CA THR A 200 -10.35 -8.30 -19.09
C THR A 200 -10.52 -6.90 -18.50
N SER A 201 -11.47 -6.74 -17.58
CA SER A 201 -11.76 -5.48 -16.91
C SER A 201 -11.66 -5.67 -15.41
N SER A 202 -11.37 -4.61 -14.68
CA SER A 202 -11.30 -4.67 -13.22
C SER A 202 -12.63 -5.09 -12.60
N ILE A 203 -12.56 -5.92 -11.58
CA ILE A 203 -13.67 -6.30 -10.71
C ILE A 203 -13.60 -5.46 -9.44
N LEU A 204 -14.71 -4.84 -9.06
CA LEU A 204 -14.82 -4.08 -7.82
C LEU A 204 -15.60 -4.91 -6.80
N LEU A 205 -15.00 -5.12 -5.63
CA LEU A 205 -15.57 -5.90 -4.55
C LEU A 205 -15.79 -5.02 -3.31
N PRO A 206 -16.88 -5.20 -2.58
CA PRO A 206 -17.03 -4.59 -1.26
C PRO A 206 -15.87 -4.98 -0.32
N ILE A 207 -15.44 -4.06 0.54
CA ILE A 207 -14.28 -4.24 1.43
C ILE A 207 -14.41 -5.43 2.40
N ASN A 208 -15.62 -5.87 2.68
CA ASN A 208 -15.91 -7.02 3.56
C ASN A 208 -15.91 -8.37 2.83
N MET A 209 -15.60 -8.38 1.54
CA MET A 209 -15.47 -9.63 0.77
C MET A 209 -14.03 -10.14 0.83
N THR A 210 -13.92 -11.47 0.85
CA THR A 210 -12.63 -12.17 0.76
C THR A 210 -12.42 -12.62 -0.68
N LEU A 211 -11.28 -12.26 -1.25
CA LEU A 211 -10.81 -12.79 -2.53
C LEU A 211 -9.89 -13.98 -2.24
N GLY A 212 -10.23 -15.15 -2.77
CA GLY A 212 -9.38 -16.32 -2.78
C GLY A 212 -8.66 -16.45 -4.11
N VAL A 213 -7.35 -16.66 -4.08
CA VAL A 213 -6.53 -16.89 -5.27
C VAL A 213 -5.66 -18.10 -5.03
N THR A 214 -5.80 -19.12 -5.89
CA THR A 214 -5.04 -20.36 -5.78
C THR A 214 -4.41 -20.69 -7.13
N PRO A 215 -3.11 -20.95 -7.21
CA PRO A 215 -2.50 -21.47 -8.44
C PRO A 215 -3.18 -22.75 -8.90
N GLU A 216 -3.39 -22.89 -10.20
CA GLU A 216 -4.03 -24.10 -10.75
C GLU A 216 -3.17 -25.35 -10.55
N LYS A 217 -1.86 -25.18 -10.70
CA LYS A 217 -0.89 -26.25 -10.52
C LYS A 217 0.18 -25.78 -9.55
N LEU A 218 0.41 -26.58 -8.54
CA LEU A 218 1.50 -26.42 -7.60
C LEU A 218 2.74 -27.12 -8.19
N TYR A 219 3.47 -26.45 -9.07
CA TYR A 219 4.79 -26.93 -9.52
C TYR A 219 5.87 -26.44 -8.55
N ASP A 220 6.94 -27.22 -8.43
CA ASP A 220 7.92 -27.06 -7.39
C ASP A 220 8.68 -25.73 -7.37
N ASP A 221 8.68 -24.94 -8.44
CA ASP A 221 9.52 -23.74 -8.55
C ASP A 221 8.92 -22.55 -9.33
N GLU A 222 7.66 -22.57 -9.77
CA GLU A 222 7.26 -21.65 -10.85
C GLU A 222 6.09 -20.70 -10.57
N THR A 223 5.51 -20.67 -9.38
CA THR A 223 4.42 -19.74 -9.10
C THR A 223 4.79 -18.82 -7.95
N CYS A 224 4.99 -17.56 -8.25
CA CYS A 224 5.24 -16.53 -7.25
C CYS A 224 4.06 -15.62 -7.07
N VAL A 225 3.77 -15.41 -5.84
CA VAL A 225 3.34 -14.10 -5.38
C VAL A 225 4.58 -13.24 -5.31
N ILE A 226 4.55 -12.01 -5.75
CA ILE A 226 5.65 -11.08 -5.56
C ILE A 226 5.69 -10.67 -4.11
N PHE A 227 6.23 -11.49 -3.36
CA PHE A 227 6.96 -11.41 -2.11
C PHE A 227 7.66 -12.75 -2.05
N ASP A 228 8.91 -12.82 -2.45
CA ASP A 228 9.77 -13.99 -2.31
C ASP A 228 9.12 -15.14 -1.55
N VAL A 229 8.58 -16.15 -2.19
CA VAL A 229 8.41 -17.52 -1.69
C VAL A 229 7.15 -18.24 -2.21
N LEU A 230 7.34 -19.21 -3.05
CA LEU A 230 6.84 -20.60 -3.02
C LEU A 230 5.36 -20.86 -2.68
N ARG A 231 4.58 -21.35 -3.69
CA ARG A 231 3.35 -22.18 -3.56
C ARG A 231 2.26 -21.64 -2.62
N LEU A 232 1.27 -20.91 -3.15
CA LEU A 232 0.41 -20.08 -2.33
C LEU A 232 -1.07 -20.26 -2.61
N VAL A 233 -1.86 -20.44 -1.54
CA VAL A 233 -3.25 -19.98 -1.48
C VAL A 233 -3.20 -18.57 -0.92
N VAL A 234 -3.59 -17.55 -1.69
CA VAL A 234 -3.68 -16.18 -1.21
C VAL A 234 -5.14 -15.90 -0.91
N VAL A 235 -5.45 -15.72 0.36
CA VAL A 235 -6.73 -15.15 0.78
C VAL A 235 -6.49 -13.67 1.04
N VAL A 236 -7.01 -12.81 0.18
CA VAL A 236 -6.90 -11.37 0.36
C VAL A 236 -8.12 -10.88 1.13
N GLN A 237 -7.88 -10.36 2.32
CA GLN A 237 -8.90 -9.76 3.15
C GLN A 237 -8.54 -8.32 3.44
N THR A 238 -9.46 -7.39 3.23
CA THR A 238 -9.31 -6.00 3.65
C THR A 238 -9.72 -5.87 5.10
N SER A 239 -8.93 -5.13 5.89
CA SER A 239 -9.31 -4.77 7.25
C SER A 239 -9.79 -3.33 7.31
N LEU A 240 -10.81 -3.10 8.10
CA LEU A 240 -11.22 -1.77 8.56
C LEU A 240 -10.26 -1.26 9.62
#